data_482858e11a35759c49d4d47ae7e6064b
#
_entry.id   482858e11a35759c49d4d47ae7e6064b
#
_cell.length_a   1.000
_cell.length_b   1.000
_cell.length_c   1.000
_cell.angle_alpha   90.00
_cell.angle_beta   90.00
_cell.angle_gamma   90.00
#
_symmetry.space_group_name_H-M   'P 1'
#
loop_
_entity.id
_entity.type
_entity.pdbx_description
1 polymer ?
#
loop_
_entity_poly.entity_id
_entity_poly.type
_entity_poly.pdbx_seq_one_letter_code
_entity_poly.pdbx_strand_id
1 'polypeptide(L)' 'MPKWCLNYESGDYEYIEQGGFSIDRGEYVYNWDDSEYRREEEEEEERRRNDEEDAW' A
#
# COMPACT_ATOMS: atom_id res chain seq x y z
N MET A 1 3.69 1.01 8.29
CA MET A 1 4.81 0.03 8.20
C MET A 1 5.00 -0.36 6.74
N PRO A 2 6.25 -0.45 6.27
CA PRO A 2 6.48 -0.84 4.89
C PRO A 2 6.13 -2.31 4.65
N LYS A 3 5.84 -2.65 3.40
CA LYS A 3 5.43 -3.99 2.98
C LYS A 3 6.26 -4.49 1.81
N TRP A 4 6.33 -5.80 1.68
CA TRP A 4 6.95 -6.43 0.52
C TRP A 4 6.01 -6.29 -0.67
N CYS A 5 6.43 -5.53 -1.66
CA CYS A 5 5.67 -5.27 -2.88
C CYS A 5 6.49 -5.63 -4.09
N LEU A 6 5.81 -6.10 -5.13
CA LEU A 6 6.49 -6.42 -6.38
C LEU A 6 6.88 -5.12 -7.10
N ASN A 7 8.15 -4.97 -7.40
CA ASN A 7 8.63 -3.87 -8.23
C ASN A 7 8.66 -4.35 -9.68
N TYR A 8 7.78 -3.79 -10.51
CA TYR A 8 7.68 -4.17 -11.92
C TYR A 8 8.91 -3.78 -12.74
N GLU A 9 9.67 -2.79 -12.29
CA GLU A 9 10.89 -2.37 -12.96
C GLU A 9 12.02 -3.39 -12.80
N SER A 10 12.16 -3.99 -11.62
CA SER A 10 13.17 -4.99 -11.34
C SER A 10 12.67 -6.42 -11.51
N GLY A 11 11.36 -6.62 -11.41
CA GLY A 11 10.75 -7.95 -11.43
C GLY A 11 10.88 -8.71 -10.11
N ASP A 12 11.37 -8.08 -9.07
CA ASP A 12 11.57 -8.67 -7.75
C ASP A 12 10.73 -7.99 -6.68
N TYR A 13 10.46 -8.71 -5.58
CA TYR A 13 9.82 -8.12 -4.42
C TYR A 13 10.81 -7.27 -3.64
N GLU A 14 10.40 -6.09 -3.25
CA GLU A 14 11.20 -5.15 -2.49
C GLU A 14 10.38 -4.59 -1.32
N TYR A 15 11.07 -4.17 -0.29
CA TYR A 15 10.44 -3.55 0.87
C TYR A 15 10.16 -2.09 0.56
N ILE A 16 8.90 -1.78 0.23
CA ILE A 16 8.48 -0.45 -0.28
C ILE A 16 7.50 0.19 0.69
N GLU A 17 7.75 1.44 1.05
CA GLU A 17 6.83 2.24 1.86
C GLU A 17 5.62 2.69 1.04
N GLN A 18 4.55 3.08 1.74
CA GLN A 18 3.30 3.50 1.12
C GLN A 18 3.47 4.61 0.09
N GLY A 19 4.45 5.49 0.27
CA GLY A 19 4.74 6.56 -0.67
C GLY A 19 5.54 6.15 -1.90
N GLY A 20 5.96 4.89 -1.99
CA GLY A 20 6.75 4.39 -3.11
C GLY A 20 8.26 4.42 -2.86
N PHE A 21 8.69 4.67 -1.64
CA PHE A 21 10.11 4.65 -1.31
C PHE A 21 10.57 3.22 -1.02
N SER A 22 11.53 2.73 -1.81
CA SER A 22 12.12 1.41 -1.61
C SER A 22 13.23 1.48 -0.56
N ILE A 23 13.01 0.83 0.58
CA ILE A 23 13.98 0.79 1.67
C ILE A 23 15.22 -0.01 1.24
N ASP A 24 15.03 -1.09 0.51
CA ASP A 24 16.13 -1.94 0.02
C ASP A 24 17.08 -1.18 -0.92
N ARG A 25 16.53 -0.33 -1.76
CA ARG A 25 17.32 0.46 -2.71
C ARG A 25 17.77 1.81 -2.16
N GLY A 26 17.06 2.33 -1.17
CA GLY A 26 17.27 3.67 -0.66
C GLY A 26 16.84 4.75 -1.64
N GLU A 27 15.88 4.46 -2.51
CA GLU A 27 15.38 5.40 -3.52
C GLU A 27 13.90 5.18 -3.81
N TYR A 28 13.25 6.16 -4.43
CA TYR A 28 11.84 6.05 -4.83
C TYR A 28 11.71 5.19 -6.08
N VAL A 29 10.65 4.37 -6.09
CA VAL A 29 10.26 3.56 -7.26
C VAL A 29 8.91 4.04 -7.76
N TYR A 30 8.67 3.90 -9.05
CA TYR A 30 7.47 4.45 -9.69
C TYR A 30 6.53 3.36 -10.22
N ASN A 31 7.08 2.24 -10.69
CA ASN A 31 6.30 1.15 -11.27
C ASN A 31 6.37 -0.07 -10.36
N TRP A 32 5.48 -0.08 -9.36
CA TRP A 32 5.45 -1.13 -8.34
C TRP A 32 4.01 -1.48 -7.98
N ASP A 33 3.82 -2.65 -7.38
CA ASP A 33 2.50 -3.13 -6.98
C ASP A 33 2.10 -2.56 -5.62
N ASP A 34 1.15 -1.66 -5.61
CA ASP A 34 0.62 -1.04 -4.40
C ASP A 34 -0.72 -1.62 -3.95
N SER A 35 -1.12 -2.77 -4.51
CA SER A 35 -2.43 -3.36 -4.24
C SER A 35 -2.67 -3.67 -2.77
N GLU A 36 -1.66 -4.07 -2.02
CA GLU A 36 -1.77 -4.32 -0.58
C GLU A 36 -2.11 -3.05 0.22
N TYR A 37 -1.52 -1.93 -0.14
CA TYR A 37 -1.82 -0.64 0.48
C TYR A 37 -3.23 -0.16 0.13
N ARG A 38 -3.64 -0.33 -1.12
CA ARG A 38 -5.00 0.01 -1.56
C ARG A 38 -6.04 -0.81 -0.84
N ARG A 39 -5.78 -2.09 -0.65
CA ARG A 39 -6.70 -2.99 0.05
C ARG A 39 -6.92 -2.53 1.49
N GLU A 40 -5.88 -2.14 2.20
CA GLU A 40 -6.00 -1.62 3.56
C GLU A 40 -6.80 -0.32 3.63
N GLU A 41 -6.57 0.61 2.70
CA GLU A 41 -7.31 1.85 2.62
C GLU A 41 -8.79 1.62 2.34
N GLU A 42 -9.13 0.72 1.44
CA GLU A 42 -10.51 0.36 1.12
C GLU A 42 -11.21 -0.30 2.31
N GLU A 43 -10.55 -1.17 3.04
CA GLU A 43 -11.09 -1.79 4.25
C GLU A 43 -11.34 -0.76 5.36
N GLU A 44 -10.46 0.20 5.55
CA GLU A 44 -10.67 1.29 6.51
C GLU A 44 -11.85 2.18 6.13
N GLU A 45 -12.01 2.51 4.87
CA GLU A 45 -13.15 3.29 4.38
C GLU A 45 -14.47 2.56 4.59
N GLU A 46 -14.52 1.26 4.33
CA GLU A 46 -15.72 0.46 4.57
C GLU A 46 -16.09 0.43 6.05
N ARG A 47 -15.11 0.29 6.94
CA ARG A 47 -15.36 0.32 8.38
C ARG A 47 -15.90 1.67 8.84
N ARG A 48 -15.36 2.76 8.32
CA ARG A 48 -15.83 4.10 8.64
C ARG A 48 -17.25 4.33 8.16
N ARG A 49 -17.58 3.87 6.98
CA ARG A 49 -18.95 3.97 6.44
C ARG A 49 -19.94 3.21 7.28
N ASN A 50 -19.61 2.00 7.70
CA ASN A 50 -20.47 1.19 8.54
C ASN A 50 -20.72 1.85 9.89
N ASP A 51 -19.69 2.43 10.50
CA ASP A 51 -19.82 3.15 11.76
C ASP A 51 -20.69 4.40 11.63
N GLU A 52 -20.62 5.11 10.53
CA GLU A 52 -21.46 6.28 10.26
C GLU A 52 -22.92 5.88 10.00
N GLU A 53 -23.17 4.77 9.34
CA GLU A 53 -24.51 4.25 9.12
C GLU A 53 -25.17 3.75 10.42
N ASP A 54 -24.40 3.15 11.29
CA ASP A 54 -24.87 2.67 12.60
C ASP A 54 -25.13 3.81 13.59
N ALA A 55 -24.65 4.99 13.34
CA ALA A 55 -24.85 6.16 14.19
C ALA A 55 -26.28 6.76 14.10
N TRP A 56 -27.15 6.18 13.31
CA TRP A 56 -28.56 6.53 13.22
C TRP A 56 -29.34 5.76 14.33
#